data_0783993e58597f77b05661ee568ab0bb
#
_entry.id   0783993e58597f77b05661ee568ab0bb
#
_cell.length_a   1.000
_cell.length_b   1.000
_cell.length_c   1.000
_cell.angle_alpha   90.00
_cell.angle_beta   90.00
_cell.angle_gamma   90.00
#
_symmetry.space_group_name_H-M   'P 1'
#
loop_
_entity.id
_entity.type
_entity.pdbx_description
1 polymer ?
#
loop_
_entity_poly.entity_id
_entity_poly.type
_entity_poly.pdbx_seq_one_letter_code
_entity_poly.pdbx_strand_id
1 'polypeptide(L)'
;MSTSYELSGRSAQKARTRAALVAAARDLVAAGTTPTVEDAAEAASISRTTAYRYFPTKRALLLAAHPEIATKSMLPDDPPTDAAERLDAVVCNFSAMIVDTEPQQRTMLRLSLEASAAEREALPLRQGRAIGWIAEALEGVRGDFTEGQFRQLVISIRATIGIEALVWLVDVAGLSRDDAVALTRWSAQALLQRATNVAPPTPRMSAS
;
A
#
# COMPACT_ATOMS: atom_id res chain seq x y z
N MET A 1 -12.91 12.55 -41.36
CA MET A 1 -12.45 11.36 -40.64
C MET A 1 -11.13 11.56 -39.87
N SER A 2 -10.79 12.83 -39.50
CA SER A 2 -9.49 13.17 -38.87
C SER A 2 -9.49 13.25 -37.32
N THR A 3 -10.65 13.31 -36.68
CA THR A 3 -10.77 13.66 -35.25
C THR A 3 -10.50 12.50 -34.25
N SER A 4 -10.72 11.26 -34.64
CA SER A 4 -10.53 10.11 -33.73
C SER A 4 -9.04 9.77 -33.52
N TYR A 5 -8.21 9.88 -34.55
CA TYR A 5 -6.76 9.61 -34.48
C TYR A 5 -6.00 10.67 -33.65
N GLU A 6 -6.37 11.95 -33.83
CA GLU A 6 -5.78 13.05 -33.05
C GLU A 6 -6.15 13.00 -31.55
N LEU A 7 -7.37 12.57 -31.23
CA LEU A 7 -7.83 12.39 -29.85
C LEU A 7 -7.07 11.26 -29.13
N SER A 8 -6.82 10.15 -29.85
CA SER A 8 -6.05 9.03 -29.29
C SER A 8 -4.58 9.38 -29.09
N GLY A 9 -3.96 10.13 -30.01
CA GLY A 9 -2.59 10.60 -29.90
C GLY A 9 -2.38 11.56 -28.71
N ARG A 10 -3.31 12.51 -28.52
CA ARG A 10 -3.29 13.44 -27.37
C ARG A 10 -3.50 12.73 -26.04
N SER A 11 -4.38 11.73 -26.00
CA SER A 11 -4.60 10.91 -24.79
C SER A 11 -3.34 10.10 -24.43
N ALA A 12 -2.71 9.46 -25.41
CA ALA A 12 -1.46 8.71 -25.22
C ALA A 12 -0.31 9.63 -24.76
N GLN A 13 -0.19 10.85 -25.32
CA GLN A 13 0.80 11.83 -24.89
C GLN A 13 0.57 12.30 -23.45
N LYS A 14 -0.70 12.56 -23.07
CA LYS A 14 -1.05 12.88 -21.67
C LYS A 14 -0.67 11.77 -20.71
N ALA A 15 -0.97 10.51 -21.06
CA ALA A 15 -0.62 9.36 -20.25
C ALA A 15 0.90 9.23 -20.06
N ARG A 16 1.69 9.38 -21.14
CA ARG A 16 3.16 9.36 -21.08
C ARG A 16 3.73 10.45 -20.19
N THR A 17 3.26 11.70 -20.34
CA THR A 17 3.71 12.83 -19.52
C THR A 17 3.40 12.60 -18.04
N ARG A 18 2.19 12.09 -17.73
CA ARG A 18 1.81 11.76 -16.36
C ARG A 18 2.68 10.63 -15.80
N ALA A 19 2.93 9.59 -16.57
CA ALA A 19 3.77 8.46 -16.17
C ALA A 19 5.22 8.89 -15.90
N ALA A 20 5.79 9.77 -16.73
CA ALA A 20 7.13 10.30 -16.53
C ALA A 20 7.27 11.09 -15.23
N LEU A 21 6.30 11.96 -14.89
CA LEU A 21 6.29 12.68 -13.61
C LEU A 21 6.17 11.74 -12.41
N VAL A 22 5.36 10.68 -12.51
CA VAL A 22 5.21 9.67 -11.46
C VAL A 22 6.50 8.86 -11.29
N ALA A 23 7.15 8.46 -12.38
CA ALA A 23 8.42 7.73 -12.34
C ALA A 23 9.50 8.59 -11.67
N ALA A 24 9.69 9.84 -12.11
CA ALA A 24 10.63 10.76 -11.51
C ALA A 24 10.39 10.97 -10.00
N ALA A 25 9.12 11.11 -9.60
CA ALA A 25 8.79 11.23 -8.19
C ALA A 25 9.12 9.95 -7.40
N ARG A 26 8.89 8.77 -7.97
CA ARG A 26 9.27 7.48 -7.35
C ARG A 26 10.77 7.37 -7.14
N ASP A 27 11.57 7.72 -8.16
CA ASP A 27 13.03 7.66 -8.09
C ASP A 27 13.56 8.61 -7.01
N LEU A 28 13.03 9.83 -6.93
CA LEU A 28 13.38 10.80 -5.89
C LEU A 28 12.99 10.32 -4.49
N VAL A 29 11.82 9.71 -4.34
CA VAL A 29 11.38 9.13 -3.06
C VAL A 29 12.24 7.92 -2.70
N ALA A 30 12.62 7.07 -3.67
CA ALA A 30 13.54 5.96 -3.46
C ALA A 30 14.92 6.42 -2.99
N ALA A 31 15.38 7.60 -3.47
CA ALA A 31 16.59 8.25 -2.99
C ALA A 31 16.44 8.91 -1.60
N GLY A 32 15.32 8.71 -0.90
CA GLY A 32 15.07 9.22 0.46
C GLY A 32 14.59 10.68 0.52
N THR A 33 14.31 11.32 -0.62
CA THR A 33 13.82 12.70 -0.67
C THR A 33 12.29 12.76 -0.62
N THR A 34 11.76 13.95 -0.36
CA THR A 34 10.31 14.21 -0.42
C THR A 34 10.06 15.24 -1.52
N PRO A 35 9.99 14.80 -2.80
CA PRO A 35 10.02 15.73 -3.93
C PRO A 35 8.79 16.64 -3.97
N THR A 36 9.01 17.87 -4.41
CA THR A 36 7.96 18.78 -4.86
C THR A 36 7.51 18.44 -6.28
N VAL A 37 6.48 19.12 -6.77
CA VAL A 37 6.05 18.96 -8.18
C VAL A 37 7.13 19.49 -9.13
N GLU A 38 7.86 20.53 -8.70
CA GLU A 38 8.98 21.11 -9.44
C GLU A 38 10.15 20.14 -9.54
N ASP A 39 10.53 19.49 -8.45
CA ASP A 39 11.65 18.54 -8.44
C ASP A 39 11.36 17.38 -9.41
N ALA A 40 10.14 16.85 -9.40
CA ALA A 40 9.73 15.81 -10.33
C ALA A 40 9.64 16.30 -11.78
N ALA A 41 9.25 17.56 -11.99
CA ALA A 41 9.21 18.20 -13.32
C ALA A 41 10.62 18.34 -13.89
N GLU A 42 11.57 18.81 -13.09
CA GLU A 42 12.99 18.94 -13.45
C GLU A 42 13.59 17.58 -13.80
N ALA A 43 13.43 16.60 -12.90
CA ALA A 43 13.92 15.24 -13.11
C ALA A 43 13.33 14.56 -14.35
N ALA A 44 12.05 14.85 -14.69
CA ALA A 44 11.38 14.34 -15.88
C ALA A 44 11.62 15.18 -17.15
N SER A 45 12.38 16.28 -17.08
CA SER A 45 12.56 17.26 -18.17
C SER A 45 11.22 17.80 -18.70
N ILE A 46 10.28 18.08 -17.80
CA ILE A 46 8.94 18.62 -18.10
C ILE A 46 8.83 20.03 -17.49
N SER A 47 8.18 20.94 -18.21
CA SER A 47 8.00 22.31 -17.67
C SER A 47 7.12 22.31 -16.41
N ARG A 48 7.43 23.19 -15.44
CA ARG A 48 6.67 23.39 -14.20
C ARG A 48 5.17 23.57 -14.46
N THR A 49 4.82 24.44 -15.42
CA THR A 49 3.43 24.71 -15.79
C THR A 49 2.71 23.43 -16.25
N THR A 50 3.41 22.58 -17.02
CA THR A 50 2.87 21.30 -17.45
C THR A 50 2.69 20.36 -16.26
N ALA A 51 3.68 20.24 -15.39
CA ALA A 51 3.63 19.34 -14.22
C ALA A 51 2.47 19.72 -13.28
N TYR A 52 2.29 20.98 -12.96
CA TYR A 52 1.18 21.44 -12.11
C TYR A 52 -0.20 21.19 -12.69
N ARG A 53 -0.32 21.11 -14.02
CA ARG A 53 -1.58 20.73 -14.67
C ARG A 53 -1.96 19.27 -14.42
N TYR A 54 -0.96 18.38 -14.23
CA TYR A 54 -1.18 16.95 -13.89
C TYR A 54 -1.28 16.72 -12.39
N PHE A 55 -0.46 17.42 -11.61
CA PHE A 55 -0.35 17.30 -10.17
C PHE A 55 -0.38 18.67 -9.52
N PRO A 56 -1.58 19.20 -9.21
CA PRO A 56 -1.72 20.55 -8.63
C PRO A 56 -1.04 20.70 -7.27
N THR A 57 -0.76 19.60 -6.58
CA THR A 57 -0.14 19.59 -5.27
C THR A 57 0.93 18.51 -5.18
N LYS A 58 1.97 18.74 -4.36
CA LYS A 58 2.96 17.74 -3.95
C LYS A 58 2.29 16.42 -3.50
N ARG A 59 1.22 16.55 -2.74
CA ARG A 59 0.45 15.44 -2.24
C ARG A 59 -0.15 14.59 -3.35
N ALA A 60 -0.80 15.20 -4.36
CA ALA A 60 -1.37 14.47 -5.49
C ALA A 60 -0.29 13.69 -6.27
N LEU A 61 0.91 14.26 -6.39
CA LEU A 61 2.07 13.62 -6.99
C LEU A 61 2.53 12.41 -6.16
N LEU A 62 2.77 12.60 -4.86
CA LEU A 62 3.23 11.53 -3.96
C LEU A 62 2.24 10.37 -3.88
N LEU A 63 0.93 10.66 -3.89
CA LEU A 63 -0.09 9.65 -3.98
C LEU A 63 0.02 8.79 -5.23
N ALA A 64 0.16 9.43 -6.39
CA ALA A 64 0.30 8.74 -7.66
C ALA A 64 1.62 7.94 -7.74
N ALA A 65 2.63 8.36 -6.99
CA ALA A 65 3.92 7.70 -6.89
C ALA A 65 3.93 6.51 -5.91
N HIS A 66 2.88 6.34 -5.08
CA HIS A 66 2.84 5.26 -4.09
C HIS A 66 2.88 3.88 -4.77
N PRO A 67 3.76 2.95 -4.34
CA PRO A 67 3.92 1.64 -4.98
C PRO A 67 2.62 0.83 -5.05
N GLU A 68 1.83 0.87 -3.99
CA GLU A 68 0.58 0.09 -3.88
C GLU A 68 -0.55 0.56 -4.79
N ILE A 69 -0.47 1.77 -5.39
CA ILE A 69 -1.64 2.39 -6.02
C ILE A 69 -2.13 1.63 -7.27
N ALA A 70 -1.24 0.90 -7.92
CA ALA A 70 -1.56 0.14 -9.13
C ALA A 70 -1.97 -1.31 -8.84
N THR A 71 -1.76 -1.80 -7.61
CA THR A 71 -1.99 -3.19 -7.25
C THR A 71 -3.44 -3.41 -6.85
N LYS A 72 -4.14 -4.26 -7.59
CA LYS A 72 -5.56 -4.58 -7.34
C LYS A 72 -5.72 -5.72 -6.35
N SER A 73 -4.89 -6.76 -6.47
CA SER A 73 -4.87 -7.94 -5.60
C SER A 73 -3.41 -8.33 -5.33
N MET A 74 -3.18 -9.01 -4.21
CA MET A 74 -1.92 -9.67 -3.86
C MET A 74 -2.01 -11.19 -4.00
N LEU A 75 -3.15 -11.73 -4.40
CA LEU A 75 -3.27 -13.13 -4.78
C LEU A 75 -2.61 -13.38 -6.14
N PRO A 76 -2.03 -14.57 -6.38
CA PRO A 76 -1.56 -14.96 -7.69
C PRO A 76 -2.76 -15.15 -8.66
N ASP A 77 -2.48 -15.24 -9.97
CA ASP A 77 -3.52 -15.43 -11.01
C ASP A 77 -4.31 -16.74 -10.82
N ASP A 78 -3.65 -17.78 -10.31
CA ASP A 78 -4.26 -19.06 -9.91
C ASP A 78 -4.12 -19.22 -8.38
N PRO A 79 -5.06 -18.65 -7.60
CA PRO A 79 -4.95 -18.64 -6.16
C PRO A 79 -5.29 -20.00 -5.54
N PRO A 80 -4.62 -20.38 -4.44
CA PRO A 80 -5.01 -21.56 -3.66
C PRO A 80 -6.48 -21.52 -3.23
N THR A 81 -7.05 -22.67 -2.94
CA THR A 81 -8.41 -22.79 -2.41
C THR A 81 -8.47 -22.66 -0.89
N ASP A 82 -7.42 -23.11 -0.21
CA ASP A 82 -7.30 -23.04 1.26
C ASP A 82 -7.04 -21.64 1.75
N ALA A 83 -7.75 -21.20 2.80
CA ALA A 83 -7.67 -19.84 3.32
C ALA A 83 -6.31 -19.52 3.94
N ALA A 84 -5.62 -20.50 4.56
CA ALA A 84 -4.31 -20.31 5.15
C ALA A 84 -3.24 -20.17 4.05
N GLU A 85 -3.33 -20.96 2.98
CA GLU A 85 -2.44 -20.84 1.82
C GLU A 85 -2.66 -19.51 1.07
N ARG A 86 -3.92 -19.07 0.91
CA ARG A 86 -4.26 -17.76 0.33
C ARG A 86 -3.70 -16.61 1.15
N LEU A 87 -3.86 -16.68 2.47
CA LEU A 87 -3.31 -15.68 3.38
C LEU A 87 -1.77 -15.64 3.28
N ASP A 88 -1.12 -16.80 3.26
CA ASP A 88 0.33 -16.89 3.12
C ASP A 88 0.81 -16.25 1.82
N ALA A 89 0.15 -16.54 0.70
CA ALA A 89 0.47 -15.95 -0.59
C ALA A 89 0.33 -14.41 -0.57
N VAL A 90 -0.75 -13.88 0.00
CA VAL A 90 -0.95 -12.43 0.14
C VAL A 90 0.11 -11.80 1.04
N VAL A 91 0.41 -12.40 2.19
CA VAL A 91 1.44 -11.87 3.12
C VAL A 91 2.82 -11.92 2.49
N CYS A 92 3.15 -13.00 1.77
CA CYS A 92 4.42 -13.15 1.06
C CYS A 92 4.59 -12.05 -0.01
N ASN A 93 3.61 -11.91 -0.92
CA ASN A 93 3.66 -10.94 -2.01
C ASN A 93 3.65 -9.50 -1.49
N PHE A 94 2.87 -9.20 -0.45
CA PHE A 94 2.86 -7.88 0.17
C PHE A 94 4.19 -7.58 0.86
N SER A 95 4.76 -8.52 1.59
CA SER A 95 6.07 -8.36 2.24
C SER A 95 7.20 -8.17 1.23
N ALA A 96 7.20 -8.93 0.13
CA ALA A 96 8.16 -8.74 -0.96
C ALA A 96 8.06 -7.32 -1.54
N MET A 97 6.86 -6.84 -1.85
CA MET A 97 6.65 -5.46 -2.32
C MET A 97 7.15 -4.42 -1.30
N ILE A 98 6.91 -4.61 0.00
CA ILE A 98 7.40 -3.71 1.05
C ILE A 98 8.92 -3.68 1.09
N VAL A 99 9.60 -4.82 1.00
CA VAL A 99 11.06 -4.93 0.98
C VAL A 99 11.63 -4.29 -0.29
N ASP A 100 11.07 -4.59 -1.46
CA ASP A 100 11.52 -4.05 -2.75
C ASP A 100 11.36 -2.52 -2.84
N THR A 101 10.38 -1.97 -2.12
CA THR A 101 10.09 -0.53 -2.12
C THR A 101 10.33 0.13 -0.75
N GLU A 102 11.17 -0.48 0.09
CA GLU A 102 11.38 -0.04 1.49
C GLU A 102 11.71 1.46 1.63
N PRO A 103 12.61 2.07 0.83
CA PRO A 103 12.89 3.51 0.94
C PRO A 103 11.65 4.38 0.72
N GLN A 104 10.81 4.01 -0.26
CA GLN A 104 9.54 4.69 -0.54
C GLN A 104 8.55 4.51 0.61
N GLN A 105 8.43 3.28 1.12
CA GLN A 105 7.51 2.96 2.23
C GLN A 105 7.91 3.69 3.53
N ARG A 106 9.22 3.74 3.84
CA ARG A 106 9.75 4.51 4.99
C ARG A 106 9.46 6.01 4.85
N THR A 107 9.65 6.56 3.67
CA THR A 107 9.34 7.97 3.40
C THR A 107 7.85 8.25 3.58
N MET A 108 6.98 7.38 3.07
CA MET A 108 5.52 7.52 3.22
C MET A 108 5.08 7.36 4.68
N LEU A 109 5.68 6.42 5.43
CA LEU A 109 5.42 6.27 6.85
C LEU A 109 5.79 7.55 7.61
N ARG A 110 7.01 8.08 7.40
CA ARG A 110 7.47 9.33 8.02
C ARG A 110 6.50 10.48 7.74
N LEU A 111 6.14 10.70 6.48
CA LEU A 111 5.18 11.75 6.10
C LEU A 111 3.81 11.59 6.76
N SER A 112 3.35 10.35 6.93
CA SER A 112 2.07 10.08 7.58
C SER A 112 2.09 10.38 9.09
N LEU A 113 3.25 10.22 9.72
CA LEU A 113 3.44 10.49 11.16
C LEU A 113 3.63 11.99 11.43
N GLU A 114 4.30 12.72 10.53
CA GLU A 114 4.51 14.16 10.62
C GLU A 114 3.23 14.98 10.33
N ALA A 115 2.25 14.39 9.63
CA ALA A 115 1.02 15.06 9.24
C ALA A 115 0.14 15.44 10.45
N SER A 116 -0.45 16.61 10.43
CA SER A 116 -1.49 17.03 11.39
C SER A 116 -2.76 16.14 11.25
N ALA A 117 -3.66 16.20 12.23
CA ALA A 117 -4.92 15.43 12.18
C ALA A 117 -5.74 15.74 10.90
N ALA A 118 -5.88 17.02 10.54
CA ALA A 118 -6.58 17.45 9.32
C ALA A 118 -5.88 16.98 8.04
N GLU A 119 -4.54 17.01 8.01
CA GLU A 119 -3.77 16.50 6.88
C GLU A 119 -3.87 14.98 6.77
N ARG A 120 -3.90 14.23 7.88
CA ARG A 120 -4.09 12.77 7.85
C ARG A 120 -5.44 12.37 7.27
N GLU A 121 -6.51 13.05 7.65
CA GLU A 121 -7.85 12.83 7.09
C GLU A 121 -7.86 13.07 5.57
N ALA A 122 -7.15 14.09 5.17
CA ALA A 122 -6.97 14.44 3.77
C ALA A 122 -5.83 13.64 3.07
N LEU A 123 -4.97 12.88 3.75
CA LEU A 123 -3.83 12.15 3.18
C LEU A 123 -4.17 10.68 2.93
N PRO A 124 -4.41 10.27 1.68
CA PRO A 124 -4.59 8.86 1.35
C PRO A 124 -3.26 8.05 1.32
N LEU A 125 -2.20 8.51 2.01
CA LEU A 125 -0.92 7.82 2.10
C LEU A 125 -1.00 6.47 2.82
N ARG A 126 -2.03 6.28 3.64
CA ARG A 126 -2.30 5.03 4.38
C ARG A 126 -3.75 4.62 4.20
N GLN A 127 -4.13 4.27 2.97
CA GLN A 127 -5.53 3.92 2.63
C GLN A 127 -5.96 2.53 3.08
N GLY A 128 -5.08 1.78 3.74
CA GLY A 128 -5.43 0.46 4.23
C GLY A 128 -5.73 -0.57 3.13
N ARG A 129 -5.14 -0.43 1.92
CA ARG A 129 -5.35 -1.38 0.80
C ARG A 129 -5.09 -2.82 1.18
N ALA A 130 -4.07 -3.06 2.01
CA ALA A 130 -3.78 -4.39 2.52
C ALA A 130 -4.95 -5.01 3.31
N ILE A 131 -5.85 -4.20 3.89
CA ILE A 131 -7.08 -4.69 4.51
C ILE A 131 -7.95 -5.41 3.47
N GLY A 132 -8.11 -4.82 2.28
CA GLY A 132 -8.86 -5.44 1.18
C GLY A 132 -8.22 -6.73 0.68
N TRP A 133 -6.90 -6.77 0.52
CA TRP A 133 -6.17 -7.96 0.06
C TRP A 133 -6.22 -9.11 1.09
N ILE A 134 -6.10 -8.79 2.39
CA ILE A 134 -6.25 -9.79 3.46
C ILE A 134 -7.70 -10.30 3.50
N ALA A 135 -8.69 -9.43 3.39
CA ALA A 135 -10.09 -9.82 3.36
C ALA A 135 -10.41 -10.71 2.15
N GLU A 136 -9.86 -10.39 0.97
CA GLU A 136 -9.96 -11.21 -0.23
C GLU A 136 -9.33 -12.60 -0.04
N ALA A 137 -8.18 -12.68 0.62
CA ALA A 137 -7.54 -13.97 0.94
C ALA A 137 -8.42 -14.84 1.85
N LEU A 138 -9.09 -14.22 2.81
CA LEU A 138 -9.89 -14.90 3.84
C LEU A 138 -11.38 -15.04 3.49
N GLU A 139 -11.79 -14.69 2.26
CA GLU A 139 -13.20 -14.73 1.87
C GLU A 139 -13.84 -16.12 2.08
N GLY A 140 -13.06 -17.20 1.86
CA GLY A 140 -13.53 -18.58 2.04
C GLY A 140 -13.94 -18.94 3.46
N VAL A 141 -13.43 -18.24 4.47
CA VAL A 141 -13.77 -18.46 5.90
C VAL A 141 -14.60 -17.34 6.50
N ARG A 142 -15.02 -16.36 5.69
CA ARG A 142 -15.80 -15.20 6.16
C ARG A 142 -17.09 -15.63 6.88
N GLY A 143 -17.74 -16.68 6.38
CA GLY A 143 -18.99 -17.21 6.95
C GLY A 143 -18.86 -17.76 8.38
N ASP A 144 -17.65 -18.07 8.85
CA ASP A 144 -17.38 -18.58 10.20
C ASP A 144 -17.38 -17.47 11.26
N PHE A 145 -17.48 -16.20 10.84
CA PHE A 145 -17.38 -15.02 11.70
C PHE A 145 -18.56 -14.08 11.51
N THR A 146 -18.92 -13.34 12.54
CA THR A 146 -19.71 -12.12 12.36
C THR A 146 -18.89 -11.07 11.60
N GLU A 147 -19.55 -10.12 10.94
CA GLU A 147 -18.86 -9.05 10.20
C GLU A 147 -17.85 -8.28 11.07
N GLY A 148 -18.23 -8.01 12.34
CA GLY A 148 -17.34 -7.36 13.31
C GLY A 148 -16.10 -8.20 13.64
N GLN A 149 -16.26 -9.50 13.84
CA GLN A 149 -15.17 -10.44 14.12
C GLN A 149 -14.25 -10.60 12.92
N PHE A 150 -14.81 -10.78 11.72
CA PHE A 150 -14.03 -10.86 10.48
C PHE A 150 -13.19 -9.60 10.28
N ARG A 151 -13.80 -8.42 10.43
CA ARG A 151 -13.08 -7.14 10.36
C ARG A 151 -11.93 -7.05 11.37
N GLN A 152 -12.15 -7.51 12.63
CA GLN A 152 -11.09 -7.51 13.65
C GLN A 152 -9.95 -8.48 13.30
N LEU A 153 -10.26 -9.66 12.77
CA LEU A 153 -9.23 -10.59 12.28
C LEU A 153 -8.36 -9.93 11.20
N VAL A 154 -8.98 -9.36 10.18
CA VAL A 154 -8.27 -8.68 9.09
C VAL A 154 -7.39 -7.53 9.61
N ILE A 155 -7.90 -6.70 10.51
CA ILE A 155 -7.14 -5.60 11.12
C ILE A 155 -5.98 -6.14 11.98
N SER A 156 -6.21 -7.20 12.75
CA SER A 156 -5.16 -7.81 13.59
C SER A 156 -4.03 -8.36 12.73
N ILE A 157 -4.33 -9.07 11.66
CA ILE A 157 -3.33 -9.53 10.70
C ILE A 157 -2.60 -8.33 10.07
N ARG A 158 -3.33 -7.29 9.62
CA ARG A 158 -2.70 -6.08 9.03
C ARG A 158 -1.75 -5.39 10.00
N ALA A 159 -2.00 -5.44 11.30
CA ALA A 159 -1.13 -4.83 12.31
C ALA A 159 0.22 -5.57 12.46
N THR A 160 0.30 -6.83 12.05
CA THR A 160 1.54 -7.63 12.13
C THR A 160 2.37 -7.63 10.84
N ILE A 161 1.89 -7.00 9.77
CA ILE A 161 2.55 -6.98 8.45
C ILE A 161 2.66 -5.54 7.94
N GLY A 162 3.53 -5.33 6.95
CA GLY A 162 3.73 -4.03 6.33
C GLY A 162 4.93 -3.26 6.88
N ILE A 163 5.08 -2.01 6.45
CA ILE A 163 6.29 -1.22 6.73
C ILE A 163 6.46 -0.94 8.23
N GLU A 164 5.39 -0.77 8.98
CA GLU A 164 5.44 -0.51 10.41
C GLU A 164 6.05 -1.69 11.18
N ALA A 165 5.61 -2.91 10.83
CA ALA A 165 6.16 -4.14 11.40
C ALA A 165 7.62 -4.34 10.95
N LEU A 166 7.92 -4.15 9.66
CA LEU A 166 9.28 -4.31 9.12
C LEU A 166 10.25 -3.37 9.82
N VAL A 167 9.92 -2.08 9.96
CA VAL A 167 10.77 -1.09 10.65
C VAL A 167 11.05 -1.52 12.09
N TRP A 168 10.03 -1.96 12.82
CA TRP A 168 10.23 -2.40 14.20
C TRP A 168 11.09 -3.66 14.28
N LEU A 169 10.84 -4.65 13.44
CA LEU A 169 11.57 -5.93 13.45
C LEU A 169 13.03 -5.77 13.03
N VAL A 170 13.32 -4.92 12.05
CA VAL A 170 14.68 -4.73 11.54
C VAL A 170 15.44 -3.70 12.37
N ASP A 171 14.87 -2.51 12.61
CA ASP A 171 15.61 -1.39 13.20
C ASP A 171 15.68 -1.50 14.75
N VAL A 172 14.67 -2.11 15.38
CA VAL A 172 14.60 -2.20 16.86
C VAL A 172 14.94 -3.60 17.35
N ALA A 173 14.32 -4.64 16.75
CA ALA A 173 14.58 -6.02 17.16
C ALA A 173 15.86 -6.61 16.52
N GLY A 174 16.45 -5.95 15.52
CA GLY A 174 17.73 -6.34 14.91
C GLY A 174 17.65 -7.56 13.99
N LEU A 175 16.47 -7.93 13.50
CA LEU A 175 16.30 -9.06 12.57
C LEU A 175 16.82 -8.72 11.17
N SER A 176 17.23 -9.74 10.44
CA SER A 176 17.37 -9.62 8.99
C SER A 176 15.99 -9.38 8.33
N ARG A 177 15.97 -8.88 7.09
CA ARG A 177 14.72 -8.71 6.35
C ARG A 177 14.01 -10.04 6.11
N ASP A 178 14.78 -11.08 5.81
CA ASP A 178 14.23 -12.43 5.59
C ASP A 178 13.61 -13.00 6.86
N ASP A 179 14.27 -12.86 8.02
CA ASP A 179 13.74 -13.29 9.31
C ASP A 179 12.49 -12.48 9.69
N ALA A 180 12.49 -11.17 9.43
CA ALA A 180 11.34 -10.32 9.67
C ALA A 180 10.14 -10.74 8.81
N VAL A 181 10.34 -11.06 7.54
CA VAL A 181 9.30 -11.58 6.65
C VAL A 181 8.81 -12.95 7.12
N ALA A 182 9.70 -13.85 7.50
CA ALA A 182 9.34 -15.16 8.05
C ALA A 182 8.49 -15.03 9.31
N LEU A 183 8.86 -14.13 10.22
CA LEU A 183 8.12 -13.88 11.46
C LEU A 183 6.74 -13.23 11.21
N THR A 184 6.62 -12.31 10.26
CA THR A 184 5.33 -11.71 9.91
C THR A 184 4.38 -12.75 9.28
N ARG A 185 4.88 -13.66 8.43
CA ARG A 185 4.11 -14.78 7.87
C ARG A 185 3.62 -15.71 8.98
N TRP A 186 4.52 -16.14 9.87
CA TRP A 186 4.16 -16.97 11.01
C TRP A 186 3.09 -16.29 11.90
N SER A 187 3.25 -14.99 12.18
CA SER A 187 2.29 -14.23 13.01
C SER A 187 0.90 -14.15 12.37
N ALA A 188 0.83 -13.90 11.05
CA ALA A 188 -0.43 -13.87 10.33
C ALA A 188 -1.15 -15.24 10.38
N GLN A 189 -0.42 -16.34 10.19
CA GLN A 189 -0.96 -17.70 10.28
C GLN A 189 -1.43 -18.04 11.70
N ALA A 190 -0.64 -17.66 12.73
CA ALA A 190 -1.02 -17.88 14.12
C ALA A 190 -2.31 -17.13 14.49
N LEU A 191 -2.51 -15.91 13.98
CA LEU A 191 -3.74 -15.14 14.17
C LEU A 191 -4.94 -15.81 13.50
N LEU A 192 -4.80 -16.30 12.27
CA LEU A 192 -5.85 -17.04 11.58
C LEU A 192 -6.20 -18.31 12.35
N GLN A 193 -5.20 -19.13 12.69
CA GLN A 193 -5.41 -20.37 13.46
C GLN A 193 -6.05 -20.08 14.83
N ARG A 194 -5.66 -19.01 15.50
CA ARG A 194 -6.29 -18.63 16.77
C ARG A 194 -7.74 -18.25 16.58
N ALA A 195 -8.06 -17.49 15.53
CA ALA A 195 -9.40 -17.01 15.26
C ALA A 195 -10.40 -18.15 14.95
N THR A 196 -9.96 -19.23 14.33
CA THR A 196 -10.79 -20.43 14.09
C THR A 196 -11.18 -21.14 15.38
N ASN A 197 -10.40 -21.02 16.45
CA ASN A 197 -10.66 -21.65 17.75
C ASN A 197 -11.36 -20.69 18.73
N VAL A 198 -11.01 -19.41 18.70
CA VAL A 198 -11.56 -18.37 19.54
C VAL A 198 -11.73 -17.10 18.73
N ALA A 199 -12.98 -16.75 18.49
CA ALA A 199 -13.31 -15.58 17.67
C ALA A 199 -12.64 -14.28 18.20
N PRO A 200 -12.20 -13.39 17.30
CA PRO A 200 -11.66 -12.09 17.66
C PRO A 200 -12.64 -11.26 18.50
N PRO A 201 -12.14 -10.36 19.36
CA PRO A 201 -13.02 -9.49 20.16
C PRO A 201 -13.82 -8.56 19.24
N THR A 202 -15.09 -8.36 19.57
CA THR A 202 -15.92 -7.37 18.87
C THR A 202 -15.64 -5.98 19.46
N PRO A 203 -15.36 -4.96 18.65
CA PRO A 203 -15.12 -3.62 19.17
C PRO A 203 -16.40 -3.10 19.86
N ARG A 204 -16.24 -2.53 21.03
CA ARG A 204 -17.31 -1.76 21.63
C ARG A 204 -17.50 -0.51 20.78
N MET A 205 -18.69 -0.35 20.18
CA MET A 205 -19.04 0.92 19.54
C MET A 205 -18.93 2.01 20.61
N SER A 206 -17.98 2.94 20.42
CA SER A 206 -18.00 4.17 21.22
C SER A 206 -19.33 4.87 20.91
N ALA A 207 -20.17 5.03 21.92
CA ALA A 207 -21.35 5.90 21.79
C ALA A 207 -20.84 7.30 21.43
N SER A 208 -21.25 7.78 20.25
CA SER A 208 -20.96 9.14 19.75
C SER A 208 -21.71 10.16 20.56
#